data_f4e50b741daac553c5b204578a23fb36
#
_entry.id   f4e50b741daac553c5b204578a23fb36
#
_cell.length_a   1.000
_cell.length_b   1.000
_cell.length_c   1.000
_cell.angle_alpha   90.00
_cell.angle_beta   90.00
_cell.angle_gamma   90.00
#
_symmetry.space_group_name_H-M   'P 1'
#
loop_
_entity.id
_entity.type
_entity.pdbx_description
1 polymer ?
#
loop_
_entity_poly.entity_id
_entity_poly.type
_entity_poly.pdbx_seq_one_letter_code
_entity_poly.pdbx_strand_id
1 'polypeptide(L)'
;MQLCEKHHIEETLMKRLRTLLASALMLTAAAMAQMEPPKPAPELKKLDMFAGSWSLDGAIKPGTMGPGGPMSENQKCEWMEGGFYLICHAEFKSVMGNGVGLSVMGYSTDDKAYTYREFSSSGEFDDSRGSVDGDTWTWTSDEKMSGMTMKGRFTMKVTSATSYNFMFEMSRDGTKWLTVMDGKASKK
;
A
#
# COMPACT_ATOMS: atom_id res chain seq x y z
N MET A 1 -20.08 -37.36 64.22
CA MET A 1 -21.11 -36.98 63.25
C MET A 1 -20.75 -35.69 62.48
N GLN A 2 -20.20 -34.64 63.08
CA GLN A 2 -19.86 -33.35 62.41
C GLN A 2 -18.69 -33.42 61.40
N LEU A 3 -17.72 -34.34 61.55
CA LEU A 3 -16.58 -34.43 60.65
C LEU A 3 -16.95 -35.04 59.25
N CYS A 4 -17.94 -35.90 59.23
CA CYS A 4 -18.40 -36.57 57.97
C CYS A 4 -19.16 -35.60 57.07
N GLU A 5 -19.93 -34.70 57.66
CA GLU A 5 -20.75 -33.69 56.99
C GLU A 5 -19.87 -32.61 56.35
N LYS A 6 -18.83 -32.19 57.04
CA LYS A 6 -17.86 -31.20 56.53
C LYS A 6 -17.09 -31.69 55.31
N HIS A 7 -16.68 -32.94 55.32
CA HIS A 7 -15.97 -33.55 54.17
C HIS A 7 -16.84 -33.68 52.93
N HIS A 8 -18.15 -33.94 53.10
CA HIS A 8 -19.07 -34.06 51.98
C HIS A 8 -19.39 -32.70 51.35
N ILE A 9 -19.41 -31.61 52.15
CA ILE A 9 -19.59 -30.23 51.66
C ILE A 9 -18.40 -29.77 50.87
N GLU A 10 -17.18 -30.03 51.32
CA GLU A 10 -15.94 -29.66 50.62
C GLU A 10 -15.80 -30.40 49.29
N GLU A 11 -16.11 -31.70 49.22
CA GLU A 11 -16.10 -32.44 47.96
C GLU A 11 -17.13 -31.92 46.95
N THR A 12 -18.33 -31.59 47.44
CA THR A 12 -19.36 -31.04 46.56
C THR A 12 -19.02 -29.65 46.05
N LEU A 13 -18.43 -28.81 46.88
CA LEU A 13 -17.95 -27.47 46.50
C LEU A 13 -16.83 -27.54 45.47
N MET A 14 -15.86 -28.45 45.68
CA MET A 14 -14.75 -28.68 44.74
C MET A 14 -15.22 -29.21 43.38
N LYS A 15 -16.20 -30.11 43.38
CA LYS A 15 -16.81 -30.62 42.11
C LYS A 15 -17.52 -29.51 41.34
N ARG A 16 -18.30 -28.64 42.04
CA ARG A 16 -18.97 -27.49 41.41
C ARG A 16 -17.98 -26.47 40.89
N LEU A 17 -16.88 -26.19 41.63
CA LEU A 17 -15.86 -25.26 41.21
C LEU A 17 -15.10 -25.77 39.96
N ARG A 18 -14.79 -27.05 39.90
CA ARG A 18 -14.15 -27.67 38.71
C ARG A 18 -15.07 -27.63 37.48
N THR A 19 -16.38 -27.83 37.66
CA THR A 19 -17.34 -27.78 36.57
C THR A 19 -17.51 -26.34 36.06
N LEU A 20 -17.51 -25.36 36.93
CA LEU A 20 -17.56 -23.94 36.55
C LEU A 20 -16.30 -23.44 35.83
N LEU A 21 -15.12 -23.91 36.29
CA LEU A 21 -13.85 -23.60 35.62
C LEU A 21 -13.78 -24.25 34.22
N ALA A 22 -14.22 -25.49 34.07
CA ALA A 22 -14.24 -26.18 32.79
C ALA A 22 -15.20 -25.51 31.78
N SER A 23 -16.38 -25.05 32.25
CA SER A 23 -17.33 -24.34 31.38
C SER A 23 -16.85 -22.95 31.00
N ALA A 24 -16.16 -22.23 31.89
CA ALA A 24 -15.56 -20.93 31.56
C ALA A 24 -14.42 -21.07 30.51
N LEU A 25 -13.62 -22.14 30.59
CA LEU A 25 -12.55 -22.40 29.61
C LEU A 25 -13.10 -22.73 28.22
N MET A 26 -14.23 -23.46 28.14
CA MET A 26 -14.86 -23.79 26.86
C MET A 26 -15.51 -22.55 26.19
N LEU A 27 -16.05 -21.61 26.96
CA LEU A 27 -16.62 -20.38 26.41
C LEU A 27 -15.56 -19.44 25.80
N THR A 28 -14.36 -19.39 26.37
CA THR A 28 -13.26 -18.58 25.84
C THR A 28 -12.68 -19.17 24.56
N ALA A 29 -12.60 -20.49 24.43
CA ALA A 29 -12.14 -21.15 23.22
C ALA A 29 -13.12 -20.97 22.04
N ALA A 30 -14.42 -20.95 22.29
CA ALA A 30 -15.43 -20.72 21.26
C ALA A 30 -15.42 -19.25 20.74
N ALA A 31 -15.07 -18.28 21.58
CA ALA A 31 -14.97 -16.87 21.17
C ALA A 31 -13.76 -16.60 20.25
N MET A 32 -12.67 -17.32 20.42
CA MET A 32 -11.49 -17.21 19.53
C MET A 32 -11.69 -17.89 18.17
N ALA A 33 -12.55 -18.87 18.06
CA ALA A 33 -12.82 -19.61 16.82
C ALA A 33 -13.70 -18.84 15.83
N GLN A 34 -14.25 -17.67 16.20
CA GLN A 34 -15.16 -16.89 15.36
C GLN A 34 -14.55 -15.64 14.73
N MET A 35 -13.26 -15.37 14.93
CA MET A 35 -12.59 -14.28 14.20
C MET A 35 -12.22 -14.79 12.81
N GLU A 36 -13.07 -14.49 11.81
CA GLU A 36 -12.66 -14.66 10.42
C GLU A 36 -11.37 -13.88 10.18
N PRO A 37 -10.40 -14.45 9.46
CA PRO A 37 -9.20 -13.72 9.09
C PRO A 37 -9.59 -12.47 8.29
N PRO A 38 -8.88 -11.36 8.46
CA PRO A 38 -9.15 -10.13 7.71
C PRO A 38 -9.14 -10.41 6.20
N LYS A 39 -10.09 -9.83 5.48
CA LYS A 39 -10.18 -9.96 4.02
C LYS A 39 -9.71 -8.64 3.37
N PRO A 40 -9.02 -8.72 2.22
CA PRO A 40 -8.65 -7.53 1.45
C PRO A 40 -9.88 -6.69 1.10
N ALA A 41 -9.74 -5.37 1.18
CA ALA A 41 -10.78 -4.44 0.78
C ALA A 41 -11.12 -4.58 -0.72
N PRO A 42 -12.40 -4.50 -1.12
CA PRO A 42 -12.80 -4.66 -2.54
C PRO A 42 -12.17 -3.62 -3.47
N GLU A 43 -11.79 -2.46 -2.97
CA GLU A 43 -11.09 -1.40 -3.69
C GLU A 43 -9.74 -1.88 -4.23
N LEU A 44 -9.07 -2.78 -3.53
CA LEU A 44 -7.77 -3.34 -3.94
C LEU A 44 -7.83 -4.02 -5.31
N LYS A 45 -9.00 -4.54 -5.71
CA LYS A 45 -9.19 -5.13 -7.03
C LYS A 45 -8.88 -4.17 -8.19
N LYS A 46 -9.01 -2.86 -7.98
CA LYS A 46 -8.64 -1.88 -9.01
C LYS A 46 -7.13 -1.82 -9.26
N LEU A 47 -6.30 -2.25 -8.31
CA LEU A 47 -4.84 -2.34 -8.48
C LEU A 47 -4.42 -3.53 -9.38
N ASP A 48 -5.32 -4.47 -9.70
CA ASP A 48 -5.02 -5.60 -10.58
C ASP A 48 -4.50 -5.16 -11.95
N MET A 49 -4.88 -3.99 -12.41
CA MET A 49 -4.38 -3.46 -13.67
C MET A 49 -2.86 -3.28 -13.67
N PHE A 50 -2.27 -2.93 -12.52
CA PHE A 50 -0.83 -2.72 -12.40
C PHE A 50 -0.03 -4.00 -12.19
N ALA A 51 -0.67 -5.12 -11.85
CA ALA A 51 0.00 -6.41 -11.72
C ALA A 51 0.60 -6.87 -13.06
N GLY A 52 1.78 -7.50 -13.01
CA GLY A 52 2.52 -7.98 -14.18
C GLY A 52 3.74 -7.13 -14.50
N SER A 53 4.25 -7.26 -15.72
CA SER A 53 5.47 -6.58 -16.18
C SER A 53 5.12 -5.38 -17.06
N TRP A 54 5.77 -4.25 -16.80
CA TRP A 54 5.55 -2.98 -17.49
C TRP A 54 6.86 -2.40 -18.01
N SER A 55 6.77 -1.67 -19.12
CA SER A 55 7.82 -0.78 -19.61
C SER A 55 7.26 0.63 -19.65
N LEU A 56 7.99 1.56 -19.04
CA LEU A 56 7.67 2.97 -19.02
C LEU A 56 8.72 3.70 -19.84
N ASP A 57 8.28 4.57 -20.73
CA ASP A 57 9.14 5.44 -21.54
C ASP A 57 8.63 6.87 -21.45
N GLY A 58 9.52 7.82 -21.21
CA GLY A 58 9.15 9.21 -21.00
C GLY A 58 10.31 10.17 -21.06
N ALA A 59 10.05 11.36 -20.58
CA ALA A 59 11.05 12.43 -20.50
C ALA A 59 10.92 13.24 -19.22
N ILE A 60 12.04 13.51 -18.58
CA ILE A 60 12.19 14.52 -17.54
C ILE A 60 12.27 15.88 -18.23
N LYS A 61 11.49 16.86 -17.75
CA LYS A 61 11.47 18.21 -18.30
C LYS A 61 12.68 19.02 -17.81
N PRO A 62 13.28 19.86 -18.64
CA PRO A 62 14.33 20.76 -18.17
C PRO A 62 13.74 21.74 -17.12
N GLY A 63 14.50 21.96 -16.05
CA GLY A 63 14.02 22.82 -14.96
C GLY A 63 14.84 22.68 -13.69
N THR A 64 14.18 22.75 -12.54
CA THR A 64 14.82 22.71 -11.21
C THR A 64 15.56 21.40 -10.93
N MET A 65 15.19 20.31 -11.60
CA MET A 65 15.83 19.01 -11.47
C MET A 65 16.98 18.76 -12.47
N GLY A 66 17.30 19.75 -13.29
CA GLY A 66 18.43 19.65 -14.24
C GLY A 66 18.02 19.91 -15.70
N PRO A 67 18.88 19.50 -16.66
CA PRO A 67 18.71 19.81 -18.09
C PRO A 67 17.55 19.06 -18.75
N GLY A 68 16.98 18.08 -18.07
CA GLY A 68 15.98 17.20 -18.64
C GLY A 68 16.58 16.16 -19.59
N GLY A 69 15.73 15.27 -20.09
CA GLY A 69 16.13 14.24 -21.06
C GLY A 69 15.29 12.96 -20.93
N PRO A 70 15.62 11.93 -21.72
CA PRO A 70 14.86 10.70 -21.73
C PRO A 70 14.94 9.95 -20.39
N MET A 71 13.88 9.24 -20.08
CA MET A 71 13.81 8.27 -18.99
C MET A 71 13.13 6.98 -19.45
N SER A 72 13.52 5.87 -18.86
CA SER A 72 12.86 4.59 -19.05
C SER A 72 12.86 3.81 -17.76
N GLU A 73 11.84 2.96 -17.58
CA GLU A 73 11.71 2.09 -16.42
C GLU A 73 11.14 0.73 -16.85
N ASN A 74 11.67 -0.33 -16.27
CA ASN A 74 11.08 -1.66 -16.32
C ASN A 74 10.60 -2.02 -14.93
N GLN A 75 9.32 -2.39 -14.81
CA GLN A 75 8.69 -2.67 -13.54
C GLN A 75 8.03 -4.04 -13.57
N LYS A 76 8.11 -4.78 -12.47
CA LYS A 76 7.36 -6.02 -12.25
C LYS A 76 6.60 -5.92 -10.95
N CYS A 77 5.27 -6.09 -11.02
CA CYS A 77 4.37 -5.99 -9.88
C CYS A 77 3.66 -7.32 -9.62
N GLU A 78 3.70 -7.78 -8.37
CA GLU A 78 3.10 -9.03 -7.93
C GLU A 78 2.35 -8.83 -6.61
N TRP A 79 1.21 -9.50 -6.48
CA TRP A 79 0.46 -9.48 -5.22
C TRP A 79 1.24 -10.23 -4.13
N MET A 80 1.37 -9.58 -2.98
CA MET A 80 1.81 -10.25 -1.75
C MET A 80 0.78 -11.29 -1.33
N GLU A 81 1.23 -12.38 -0.71
CA GLU A 81 0.33 -13.37 -0.13
C GLU A 81 -0.70 -12.71 0.80
N GLY A 82 -1.97 -13.14 0.68
CA GLY A 82 -3.10 -12.51 1.37
C GLY A 82 -3.79 -11.40 0.58
N GLY A 83 -3.19 -10.86 -0.48
CA GLY A 83 -3.82 -9.92 -1.41
C GLY A 83 -4.06 -8.50 -0.86
N PHE A 84 -3.36 -8.10 0.20
CA PHE A 84 -3.49 -6.77 0.79
C PHE A 84 -2.59 -5.73 0.14
N TYR A 85 -1.48 -6.17 -0.46
CA TYR A 85 -0.47 -5.29 -1.04
C TYR A 85 0.01 -5.80 -2.39
N LEU A 86 0.15 -4.88 -3.34
CA LEU A 86 0.84 -5.11 -4.61
C LEU A 86 2.26 -4.58 -4.47
N ILE A 87 3.25 -5.44 -4.69
CA ILE A 87 4.68 -5.11 -4.57
C ILE A 87 5.27 -5.00 -5.95
N CYS A 88 5.96 -3.91 -6.24
CA CYS A 88 6.60 -3.66 -7.52
C CYS A 88 8.11 -3.50 -7.34
N HIS A 89 8.87 -4.16 -8.21
CA HIS A 89 10.30 -3.97 -8.37
C HIS A 89 10.55 -3.24 -9.69
N ALA A 90 11.30 -2.17 -9.64
CA ALA A 90 11.58 -1.32 -10.77
C ALA A 90 13.09 -1.19 -11.03
N GLU A 91 13.47 -1.11 -12.30
CA GLU A 91 14.80 -0.70 -12.77
C GLU A 91 14.60 0.53 -13.63
N PHE A 92 15.16 1.66 -13.23
CA PHE A 92 15.02 2.91 -13.97
C PHE A 92 16.35 3.42 -14.51
N LYS A 93 16.27 4.13 -15.63
CA LYS A 93 17.37 4.81 -16.29
C LYS A 93 16.94 6.21 -16.69
N SER A 94 17.75 7.20 -16.38
CA SER A 94 17.48 8.59 -16.74
C SER A 94 18.78 9.38 -16.89
N VAL A 95 18.64 10.62 -17.35
CA VAL A 95 19.76 11.58 -17.37
C VAL A 95 20.29 11.93 -15.97
N MET A 96 19.53 11.66 -14.92
CA MET A 96 19.92 11.89 -13.53
C MET A 96 20.62 10.68 -12.90
N GLY A 97 20.67 9.56 -13.59
CA GLY A 97 21.29 8.31 -13.13
C GLY A 97 20.41 7.09 -13.34
N ASN A 98 20.94 5.95 -12.98
CA ASN A 98 20.23 4.67 -13.01
C ASN A 98 20.06 4.16 -11.59
N GLY A 99 19.00 3.40 -11.35
CA GLY A 99 18.74 2.82 -10.05
C GLY A 99 17.71 1.72 -10.08
N VAL A 100 17.41 1.22 -8.90
CA VAL A 100 16.34 0.26 -8.66
C VAL A 100 15.41 0.82 -7.60
N GLY A 101 14.13 0.48 -7.70
CA GLY A 101 13.08 0.86 -6.76
C GLY A 101 12.30 -0.35 -6.28
N LEU A 102 11.79 -0.24 -5.06
CA LEU A 102 10.79 -1.13 -4.49
C LEU A 102 9.60 -0.29 -4.10
N SER A 103 8.43 -0.58 -4.64
CA SER A 103 7.21 0.09 -4.22
C SER A 103 6.15 -0.88 -3.71
N VAL A 104 5.30 -0.38 -2.81
CA VAL A 104 4.21 -1.11 -2.17
C VAL A 104 2.93 -0.31 -2.31
N MET A 105 1.95 -0.86 -3.01
CA MET A 105 0.61 -0.28 -3.15
C MET A 105 -0.38 -1.03 -2.27
N GLY A 106 -1.30 -0.30 -1.67
CA GLY A 106 -2.36 -0.86 -0.82
C GLY A 106 -3.59 0.05 -0.78
N TYR A 107 -4.49 -0.21 0.16
CA TYR A 107 -5.65 0.61 0.42
C TYR A 107 -5.88 0.76 1.93
N SER A 108 -6.03 2.00 2.39
CA SER A 108 -6.42 2.33 3.76
C SER A 108 -7.94 2.47 3.83
N THR A 109 -8.60 1.59 4.56
CA THR A 109 -10.06 1.67 4.78
C THR A 109 -10.45 2.85 5.66
N ASP A 110 -9.56 3.26 6.57
CA ASP A 110 -9.78 4.38 7.48
C ASP A 110 -9.71 5.72 6.74
N ASP A 111 -8.68 5.88 5.88
CA ASP A 111 -8.49 7.09 5.05
C ASP A 111 -9.34 7.07 3.78
N LYS A 112 -9.90 5.92 3.41
CA LYS A 112 -10.59 5.66 2.12
C LYS A 112 -9.74 6.08 0.92
N ALA A 113 -8.44 5.76 0.98
CA ALA A 113 -7.45 6.16 0.00
C ALA A 113 -6.52 5.00 -0.34
N TYR A 114 -6.05 4.96 -1.58
CA TYR A 114 -4.94 4.09 -1.93
C TYR A 114 -3.66 4.62 -1.31
N THR A 115 -2.76 3.71 -0.96
CA THR A 115 -1.44 4.02 -0.40
C THR A 115 -0.37 3.57 -1.37
N TYR A 116 0.66 4.39 -1.54
CA TYR A 116 1.85 4.08 -2.32
C TYR A 116 3.07 4.47 -1.51
N ARG A 117 4.02 3.56 -1.39
CA ARG A 117 5.32 3.82 -0.78
C ARG A 117 6.39 3.28 -1.69
N GLU A 118 7.40 4.08 -1.92
CA GLU A 118 8.55 3.70 -2.75
C GLU A 118 9.86 3.96 -2.01
N PHE A 119 10.79 3.07 -2.22
CA PHE A 119 12.17 3.15 -1.74
C PHE A 119 13.11 3.02 -2.92
N SER A 120 13.96 4.01 -3.11
CA SER A 120 14.94 4.06 -4.18
C SER A 120 16.33 3.66 -3.69
N SER A 121 17.11 3.05 -4.58
CA SER A 121 18.54 2.78 -4.33
C SER A 121 19.41 4.03 -4.14
N SER A 122 18.88 5.23 -4.47
CA SER A 122 19.48 6.53 -4.15
C SER A 122 19.26 6.96 -2.70
N GLY A 123 18.46 6.22 -1.92
CA GLY A 123 18.07 6.56 -0.55
C GLY A 123 16.86 7.49 -0.44
N GLU A 124 16.26 7.83 -1.56
CA GLU A 124 14.99 8.57 -1.59
C GLU A 124 13.82 7.66 -1.27
N PHE A 125 12.77 8.25 -0.74
CA PHE A 125 11.56 7.55 -0.37
C PHE A 125 10.34 8.43 -0.64
N ASP A 126 9.28 7.84 -1.17
CA ASP A 126 7.98 8.49 -1.37
C ASP A 126 6.89 7.83 -0.50
N ASP A 127 5.96 8.61 0.02
CA ASP A 127 4.72 8.17 0.69
C ASP A 127 3.54 9.01 0.17
N SER A 128 2.81 8.41 -0.77
CA SER A 128 1.71 9.06 -1.47
C SER A 128 0.35 8.50 -1.08
N ARG A 129 -0.65 9.35 -1.21
CA ARG A 129 -2.07 8.97 -1.13
C ARG A 129 -2.71 9.07 -2.49
N GLY A 130 -3.45 8.01 -2.86
CA GLY A 130 -4.04 7.84 -4.17
C GLY A 130 -5.56 7.85 -4.17
N SER A 131 -6.11 8.34 -5.26
CA SER A 131 -7.53 8.23 -5.60
C SER A 131 -7.67 7.81 -7.06
N VAL A 132 -8.84 7.27 -7.41
CA VAL A 132 -9.17 6.93 -8.80
C VAL A 132 -10.56 7.43 -9.15
N ASP A 133 -10.63 8.17 -10.25
CA ASP A 133 -11.88 8.65 -10.85
C ASP A 133 -11.92 8.21 -12.32
N GLY A 134 -12.89 7.34 -12.62
CA GLY A 134 -12.97 6.71 -13.94
C GLY A 134 -11.69 5.94 -14.27
N ASP A 135 -11.01 6.39 -15.31
CA ASP A 135 -9.74 5.85 -15.84
C ASP A 135 -8.50 6.60 -15.34
N THR A 136 -8.66 7.56 -14.43
CA THR A 136 -7.59 8.44 -13.97
C THR A 136 -7.24 8.16 -12.52
N TRP A 137 -5.99 7.78 -12.28
CA TRP A 137 -5.38 7.65 -10.97
C TRP A 137 -4.61 8.91 -10.65
N THR A 138 -4.76 9.42 -9.43
CA THR A 138 -4.01 10.57 -8.94
C THR A 138 -3.40 10.23 -7.60
N TRP A 139 -2.08 10.36 -7.51
CA TRP A 139 -1.30 10.19 -6.30
C TRP A 139 -0.75 11.54 -5.86
N THR A 140 -0.83 11.83 -4.57
CA THR A 140 -0.33 13.09 -4.01
C THR A 140 0.61 12.83 -2.85
N SER A 141 1.69 13.61 -2.79
CA SER A 141 2.72 13.54 -1.78
C SER A 141 3.21 14.91 -1.34
N ASP A 142 3.95 14.94 -0.24
CA ASP A 142 4.73 16.08 0.20
C ASP A 142 6.22 15.80 -0.04
N GLU A 143 6.78 16.44 -1.07
CA GLU A 143 8.15 16.28 -1.51
C GLU A 143 9.08 17.22 -0.75
N LYS A 144 10.14 16.67 -0.15
CA LYS A 144 11.18 17.49 0.51
C LYS A 144 12.34 17.71 -0.45
N MET A 145 12.53 18.94 -0.89
CA MET A 145 13.61 19.32 -1.80
C MET A 145 14.35 20.54 -1.28
N SER A 146 15.67 20.42 -1.06
CA SER A 146 16.54 21.52 -0.62
C SER A 146 16.01 22.30 0.59
N GLY A 147 15.43 21.59 1.57
CA GLY A 147 14.86 22.19 2.80
C GLY A 147 13.46 22.81 2.63
N MET A 148 12.86 22.72 1.46
CA MET A 148 11.49 23.16 1.20
C MET A 148 10.57 21.95 1.06
N THR A 149 9.30 22.10 1.46
CA THR A 149 8.27 21.13 1.15
C THR A 149 7.50 21.61 -0.07
N MET A 150 7.39 20.73 -1.06
CA MET A 150 6.59 20.92 -2.26
C MET A 150 5.49 19.87 -2.32
N LYS A 151 4.39 20.19 -2.99
CA LYS A 151 3.35 19.21 -3.29
C LYS A 151 3.75 18.45 -4.55
N GLY A 152 3.75 17.12 -4.49
CA GLY A 152 3.86 16.22 -5.63
C GLY A 152 2.50 15.74 -6.10
N ARG A 153 2.32 15.58 -7.41
CA ARG A 153 1.15 14.97 -8.01
C ARG A 153 1.55 14.08 -9.17
N PHE A 154 1.35 12.78 -9.01
CA PHE A 154 1.54 11.81 -10.08
C PHE A 154 0.18 11.38 -10.61
N THR A 155 -0.05 11.60 -11.89
CA THR A 155 -1.31 11.24 -12.56
C THR A 155 -1.05 10.13 -13.56
N MET A 156 -1.88 9.08 -13.54
CA MET A 156 -1.88 8.02 -14.53
C MET A 156 -3.26 7.97 -15.19
N LYS A 157 -3.31 8.18 -16.50
CA LYS A 157 -4.52 8.03 -17.30
C LYS A 157 -4.48 6.71 -18.06
N VAL A 158 -5.34 5.78 -17.67
CA VAL A 158 -5.48 4.47 -18.32
C VAL A 158 -6.03 4.68 -19.72
N THR A 159 -5.34 4.14 -20.72
CA THR A 159 -5.73 4.23 -22.13
C THR A 159 -6.21 2.89 -22.69
N SER A 160 -5.81 1.79 -22.06
CA SER A 160 -6.29 0.43 -22.33
C SER A 160 -5.96 -0.49 -21.14
N ALA A 161 -6.38 -1.75 -21.21
CA ALA A 161 -5.99 -2.77 -20.22
C ALA A 161 -4.46 -3.00 -20.11
N THR A 162 -3.71 -2.53 -21.10
CA THR A 162 -2.26 -2.76 -21.21
C THR A 162 -1.46 -1.47 -21.38
N SER A 163 -2.07 -0.30 -21.20
CA SER A 163 -1.35 0.98 -21.35
C SER A 163 -1.98 2.10 -20.54
N TYR A 164 -1.13 3.01 -20.07
CA TYR A 164 -1.53 4.30 -19.49
C TYR A 164 -0.50 5.38 -19.84
N ASN A 165 -0.95 6.63 -19.86
CA ASN A 165 -0.07 7.79 -19.87
C ASN A 165 0.16 8.24 -18.44
N PHE A 166 1.36 8.74 -18.13
CA PHE A 166 1.67 9.27 -16.81
C PHE A 166 2.24 10.68 -16.90
N MET A 167 2.09 11.42 -15.82
CA MET A 167 2.64 12.76 -15.64
C MET A 167 2.92 12.99 -14.15
N PHE A 168 4.11 13.49 -13.84
CA PHE A 168 4.46 13.96 -12.51
C PHE A 168 4.63 15.47 -12.53
N GLU A 169 3.99 16.12 -11.58
CA GLU A 169 3.98 17.56 -11.42
C GLU A 169 4.32 17.94 -9.99
N MET A 170 4.95 19.10 -9.83
CA MET A 170 5.27 19.66 -8.52
C MET A 170 4.71 21.07 -8.40
N SER A 171 4.33 21.45 -7.17
CA SER A 171 3.81 22.76 -6.84
C SER A 171 4.30 23.23 -5.48
N ARG A 172 4.59 24.52 -5.33
CA ARG A 172 4.93 25.15 -4.04
C ARG A 172 3.69 25.47 -3.21
N ASP A 173 2.62 25.83 -3.88
CA ASP A 173 1.40 26.39 -3.26
C ASP A 173 0.15 25.53 -3.46
N GLY A 174 0.28 24.41 -4.22
CA GLY A 174 -0.84 23.55 -4.60
C GLY A 174 -1.75 24.13 -5.68
N THR A 175 -1.44 25.30 -6.24
CA THR A 175 -2.25 25.97 -7.25
C THR A 175 -1.58 26.02 -8.61
N LYS A 176 -0.28 26.35 -8.66
CA LYS A 176 0.53 26.39 -9.88
C LYS A 176 1.38 25.15 -9.96
N TRP A 177 1.10 24.30 -10.93
CA TRP A 177 1.77 23.01 -11.15
C TRP A 177 2.75 23.10 -12.31
N LEU A 178 3.93 22.56 -12.10
CA LEU A 178 4.97 22.44 -13.11
C LEU A 178 5.19 20.98 -13.42
N THR A 179 5.05 20.59 -14.68
CA THR A 179 5.36 19.23 -15.12
C THR A 179 6.85 18.97 -14.98
N VAL A 180 7.20 17.94 -14.25
CA VAL A 180 8.57 17.46 -14.01
C VAL A 180 8.92 16.33 -14.97
N MET A 181 7.99 15.41 -15.19
CA MET A 181 8.15 14.33 -16.17
C MET A 181 6.79 13.89 -16.71
N ASP A 182 6.81 13.34 -17.90
CA ASP A 182 5.67 12.66 -18.51
C ASP A 182 6.12 11.51 -19.40
N GLY A 183 5.19 10.63 -19.73
CA GLY A 183 5.47 9.49 -20.58
C GLY A 183 4.29 8.54 -20.73
N LYS A 184 4.62 7.35 -21.19
CA LYS A 184 3.68 6.26 -21.42
C LYS A 184 4.21 4.97 -20.83
N ALA A 185 3.31 4.18 -20.25
CA ALA A 185 3.57 2.81 -19.83
C ALA A 185 2.84 1.82 -20.72
N SER A 186 3.49 0.69 -20.96
CA SER A 186 2.93 -0.43 -21.74
C SER A 186 3.25 -1.76 -21.05
N LYS A 187 2.25 -2.63 -20.95
CA LYS A 187 2.40 -3.97 -20.37
C LYS A 187 3.17 -4.84 -21.35
N LYS A 188 4.08 -5.67 -20.82
CA LYS A 188 4.86 -6.65 -21.58
C LYS A 188 4.17 -7.99 -21.67
#